data_5fe57da2aae218a7a860ac1ba6fde066
#
_entry.id   5fe57da2aae218a7a860ac1ba6fde066
#
_cell.length_a   1.000
_cell.length_b   1.000
_cell.length_c   1.000
_cell.angle_alpha   90.00
_cell.angle_beta   90.00
_cell.angle_gamma   90.00
#
_symmetry.space_group_name_H-M   'P 1'
#
loop_
_entity.id
_entity.type
_entity.pdbx_description
1 polymer ?
#
loop_
_entity_poly.entity_id
_entity_poly.type
_entity_poly.pdbx_seq_one_letter_code
_entity_poly.pdbx_strand_id
1 'polypeptide(L)'
;AQQDLDMLKQASTLLLTTRRIPQLYYGTEVMMNGVKSKSDGYVRKDFPGGWANDKENALTPEGRTKLQNESYNFYRNLLNWRKGNDVIAKGSMKQFMVQHGVYAYAREYNGKTVFVLLNGTDKEVKLPLKYYAEVLKDKTQGKDVISGKMIMLNEELTMAPRQSMVIEL
;
A
#
# COMPACT_ATOMS: atom_id res chain seq x y z
N ALA A 1 2.30 13.14 11.38
CA ALA A 1 3.45 12.50 10.72
C ALA A 1 3.21 11.00 10.48
N GLN A 2 3.04 10.15 11.53
CA GLN A 2 2.80 8.71 11.32
C GLN A 2 1.46 8.47 10.62
N GLN A 3 0.40 9.09 11.05
CA GLN A 3 -0.92 8.99 10.43
C GLN A 3 -0.91 9.40 8.95
N ASP A 4 -0.11 10.40 8.58
CA ASP A 4 0.03 10.80 7.18
C ASP A 4 0.71 9.72 6.36
N LEU A 5 1.71 9.05 6.93
CA LEU A 5 2.38 7.92 6.29
C LEU A 5 1.42 6.73 6.12
N ASP A 6 0.61 6.42 7.12
CA ASP A 6 -0.34 5.31 7.05
C ASP A 6 -1.42 5.57 5.99
N MET A 7 -1.93 6.81 5.89
CA MET A 7 -2.86 7.22 4.83
C MET A 7 -2.19 7.20 3.44
N LEU A 8 -0.92 7.62 3.34
CA LEU A 8 -0.14 7.54 2.10
C LEU A 8 0.04 6.09 1.67
N LYS A 9 0.35 5.18 2.59
CA LYS A 9 0.44 3.74 2.31
C LYS A 9 -0.89 3.17 1.82
N GLN A 10 -2.02 3.56 2.40
CA GLN A 10 -3.35 3.13 1.94
C GLN A 10 -3.63 3.58 0.51
N ALA A 11 -3.46 4.88 0.24
CA ALA A 11 -3.68 5.45 -1.09
C ALA A 11 -2.78 4.78 -2.14
N SER A 12 -1.52 4.54 -1.79
CA SER A 12 -0.54 3.90 -2.67
C SER A 12 -0.81 2.41 -2.87
N THR A 13 -1.25 1.71 -1.82
CA THR A 13 -1.68 0.32 -1.96
C THR A 13 -2.84 0.22 -2.95
N LEU A 14 -3.85 1.07 -2.80
CA LEU A 14 -4.98 1.13 -3.75
C LEU A 14 -4.48 1.42 -5.18
N LEU A 15 -3.68 2.46 -5.36
CA LEU A 15 -3.14 2.87 -6.66
C LEU A 15 -2.35 1.75 -7.34
N LEU A 16 -1.51 1.04 -6.59
CA LEU A 16 -0.57 0.05 -7.11
C LEU A 16 -1.18 -1.34 -7.31
N THR A 17 -2.36 -1.62 -6.76
CA THR A 17 -2.97 -2.96 -6.84
C THR A 17 -4.30 -3.01 -7.59
N THR A 18 -4.92 -1.86 -7.89
CA THR A 18 -6.11 -1.78 -8.76
C THR A 18 -5.78 -1.97 -10.24
N ARG A 19 -6.82 -2.07 -11.08
CA ARG A 19 -6.70 -2.26 -12.54
C ARG A 19 -6.39 -0.93 -13.20
N ARG A 20 -5.15 -0.57 -13.33
CA ARG A 20 -4.73 0.58 -14.19
C ARG A 20 -3.21 0.66 -14.23
N ILE A 21 -2.68 1.53 -15.07
CA ILE A 21 -1.27 1.93 -15.06
C ILE A 21 -1.12 3.00 -13.98
N PRO A 22 -0.43 2.71 -12.87
CA PRO A 22 -0.22 3.70 -11.82
C PRO A 22 0.78 4.75 -12.27
N GLN A 23 0.53 6.00 -11.87
CA GLN A 23 1.49 7.09 -12.03
C GLN A 23 1.86 7.60 -10.64
N LEU A 24 3.13 7.54 -10.30
CA LEU A 24 3.70 8.10 -9.07
C LEU A 24 4.49 9.36 -9.43
N TYR A 25 4.31 10.41 -8.63
CA TYR A 25 5.10 11.61 -8.75
C TYR A 25 6.38 11.48 -7.91
N TYR A 26 7.50 11.99 -8.43
CA TYR A 26 8.79 11.89 -7.72
C TYR A 26 8.71 12.50 -6.33
N GLY A 27 9.44 11.93 -5.39
CA GLY A 27 9.46 12.37 -4.00
C GLY A 27 8.30 11.85 -3.14
N THR A 28 7.28 11.22 -3.74
CA THR A 28 6.20 10.58 -2.97
C THR A 28 6.76 9.48 -2.07
N GLU A 29 7.75 8.74 -2.54
CA GLU A 29 8.42 7.67 -1.82
C GLU A 29 9.21 8.13 -0.58
N VAL A 30 9.58 9.41 -0.53
CA VAL A 30 10.25 10.05 0.61
C VAL A 30 9.38 11.10 1.30
N MET A 31 8.07 11.04 1.07
CA MET A 31 7.08 11.92 1.70
C MET A 31 7.33 13.42 1.45
N MET A 32 7.84 13.80 0.27
CA MET A 32 7.92 15.20 -0.10
C MET A 32 6.54 15.85 -0.04
N ASN A 33 6.46 17.03 0.50
CA ASN A 33 5.23 17.79 0.61
C ASN A 33 5.39 19.22 0.09
N GLY A 34 4.28 19.87 -0.14
CA GLY A 34 4.26 21.26 -0.59
C GLY A 34 2.91 21.92 -0.30
N VAL A 35 2.89 23.24 -0.45
CA VAL A 35 1.68 24.05 -0.20
C VAL A 35 1.12 24.55 -1.54
N LYS A 36 0.13 23.82 -2.06
CA LYS A 36 -0.49 24.12 -3.37
C LYS A 36 -1.09 25.53 -3.44
N SER A 37 -1.65 26.03 -2.33
CA SER A 37 -2.22 27.38 -2.28
C SER A 37 -1.20 28.51 -2.48
N LYS A 38 0.09 28.24 -2.32
CA LYS A 38 1.15 29.24 -2.59
C LYS A 38 1.46 29.34 -4.09
N SER A 39 1.78 28.21 -4.71
CA SER A 39 1.95 28.09 -6.17
C SER A 39 2.28 26.64 -6.55
N ASP A 40 2.30 26.33 -7.85
CA ASP A 40 2.76 25.05 -8.37
C ASP A 40 4.23 24.77 -8.07
N GLY A 41 5.08 25.79 -8.02
CA GLY A 41 6.51 25.64 -7.65
C GLY A 41 6.70 25.10 -6.23
N TYR A 42 5.80 25.45 -5.30
CA TYR A 42 5.87 24.93 -3.93
C TYR A 42 5.53 23.46 -3.77
N VAL A 43 4.93 22.84 -4.76
CA VAL A 43 4.66 21.39 -4.79
C VAL A 43 5.56 20.64 -5.77
N ARG A 44 6.39 21.35 -6.52
CA ARG A 44 7.37 20.81 -7.51
C ARG A 44 8.79 21.19 -7.12
N LYS A 45 9.13 21.02 -5.86
CA LYS A 45 10.47 21.30 -5.32
C LYS A 45 11.49 20.30 -5.87
N ASP A 46 12.75 20.71 -5.86
CA ASP A 46 13.85 19.80 -6.13
C ASP A 46 13.87 18.64 -5.14
N PHE A 47 14.33 17.48 -5.62
CA PHE A 47 14.47 16.30 -4.76
C PHE A 47 15.61 16.54 -3.76
N PRO A 48 15.41 16.31 -2.45
CA PRO A 48 16.44 16.54 -1.44
C PRO A 48 17.70 15.69 -1.68
N GLY A 49 18.84 16.30 -1.85
CA GLY A 49 20.13 15.62 -2.13
C GLY A 49 20.51 15.56 -3.61
N GLY A 50 19.76 16.26 -4.49
CA GLY A 50 20.09 16.36 -5.91
C GLY A 50 21.24 17.33 -6.23
N TRP A 51 21.55 18.25 -5.32
CA TRP A 51 22.52 19.32 -5.51
C TRP A 51 23.61 19.34 -4.46
N ALA A 52 24.80 19.82 -4.82
CA ALA A 52 25.97 19.85 -3.93
C ALA A 52 25.78 20.65 -2.63
N ASN A 53 24.86 21.64 -2.64
CA ASN A 53 24.61 22.51 -1.48
C ASN A 53 23.34 22.10 -0.70
N ASP A 54 22.73 20.96 -1.02
CA ASP A 54 21.57 20.49 -0.29
C ASP A 54 21.92 20.17 1.15
N LYS A 55 21.10 20.67 2.07
CA LYS A 55 21.25 20.40 3.52
C LYS A 55 20.71 19.01 3.91
N GLU A 56 19.86 18.44 3.09
CA GLU A 56 19.23 17.14 3.27
C GLU A 56 19.55 16.26 2.08
N ASN A 57 19.69 14.95 2.30
CA ASN A 57 19.93 14.00 1.24
C ASN A 57 19.03 12.78 1.40
N ALA A 58 17.90 12.77 0.68
CA ALA A 58 16.97 11.63 0.70
C ALA A 58 17.34 10.52 -0.30
N LEU A 59 18.45 10.64 -1.04
CA LEU A 59 18.93 9.59 -1.94
C LEU A 59 19.52 8.40 -1.17
N THR A 60 20.10 8.66 0.02
CA THR A 60 20.71 7.61 0.84
C THR A 60 19.89 7.27 2.08
N PRO A 61 19.96 6.04 2.61
CA PRO A 61 19.26 5.66 3.84
C PRO A 61 19.61 6.52 5.05
N GLU A 62 20.89 6.94 5.15
CA GLU A 62 21.42 7.74 6.26
C GLU A 62 20.91 9.19 6.22
N GLY A 63 20.66 9.70 5.01
CA GLY A 63 20.14 11.06 4.82
C GLY A 63 18.62 11.16 4.96
N ARG A 64 17.91 10.03 4.99
CA ARG A 64 16.46 9.97 5.20
C ARG A 64 16.13 9.96 6.69
N THR A 65 15.08 10.62 7.08
CA THR A 65 14.44 10.42 8.39
C THR A 65 13.90 8.99 8.53
N LYS A 66 13.59 8.58 9.77
CA LYS A 66 12.95 7.28 10.02
C LYS A 66 11.68 7.07 9.19
N LEU A 67 10.80 8.07 9.15
CA LEU A 67 9.55 8.00 8.39
C LEU A 67 9.78 7.93 6.87
N GLN A 68 10.74 8.69 6.36
CA GLN A 68 11.13 8.63 4.95
C GLN A 68 11.70 7.26 4.58
N ASN A 69 12.52 6.66 5.43
CA ASN A 69 13.03 5.31 5.21
C ASN A 69 11.89 4.26 5.24
N GLU A 70 10.94 4.40 6.14
CA GLU A 70 9.77 3.53 6.22
C GLU A 70 8.91 3.65 4.95
N SER A 71 8.64 4.87 4.50
CA SER A 71 7.92 5.15 3.25
C SER A 71 8.66 4.57 2.05
N TYR A 72 9.95 4.88 1.90
CA TYR A 72 10.78 4.39 0.80
C TYR A 72 10.81 2.86 0.72
N ASN A 73 11.00 2.19 1.85
CA ASN A 73 11.02 0.73 1.90
C ASN A 73 9.66 0.12 1.53
N PHE A 74 8.55 0.74 1.97
CA PHE A 74 7.21 0.34 1.55
C PHE A 74 7.06 0.40 0.02
N TYR A 75 7.40 1.54 -0.60
CA TYR A 75 7.32 1.68 -2.06
C TYR A 75 8.25 0.72 -2.78
N ARG A 76 9.50 0.60 -2.34
CA ARG A 76 10.46 -0.32 -2.94
C ARG A 76 9.96 -1.76 -2.93
N ASN A 77 9.43 -2.22 -1.81
CA ASN A 77 8.94 -3.59 -1.66
C ASN A 77 7.70 -3.84 -2.52
N LEU A 78 6.72 -2.95 -2.46
CA LEU A 78 5.47 -3.10 -3.20
C LEU A 78 5.66 -2.96 -4.72
N LEU A 79 6.51 -2.04 -5.17
CA LEU A 79 6.81 -1.86 -6.59
C LEU A 79 7.62 -3.02 -7.16
N ASN A 80 8.62 -3.53 -6.43
CA ASN A 80 9.38 -4.70 -6.86
C ASN A 80 8.50 -5.95 -6.93
N TRP A 81 7.62 -6.14 -5.95
CA TRP A 81 6.64 -7.23 -5.99
C TRP A 81 5.67 -7.08 -7.18
N ARG A 82 5.19 -5.86 -7.43
CA ARG A 82 4.28 -5.58 -8.54
C ARG A 82 4.93 -5.83 -9.89
N LYS A 83 6.23 -5.57 -10.02
CA LYS A 83 6.97 -5.76 -11.26
C LYS A 83 6.96 -7.24 -11.66
N GLY A 84 6.35 -7.55 -12.81
CA GLY A 84 6.21 -8.92 -13.29
C GLY A 84 5.11 -9.74 -12.61
N ASN A 85 4.28 -9.14 -11.76
CA ASN A 85 3.12 -9.81 -11.17
C ASN A 85 1.93 -9.77 -12.13
N ASP A 86 1.70 -10.89 -12.81
CA ASP A 86 0.63 -11.04 -13.80
C ASP A 86 -0.77 -10.91 -13.19
N VAL A 87 -0.96 -11.26 -11.92
CA VAL A 87 -2.25 -11.11 -11.23
C VAL A 87 -2.62 -9.63 -11.16
N ILE A 88 -1.66 -8.74 -10.88
CA ILE A 88 -1.90 -7.31 -10.84
C ILE A 88 -1.98 -6.70 -12.25
N ALA A 89 -1.13 -7.17 -13.16
CA ALA A 89 -1.06 -6.61 -14.51
C ALA A 89 -2.27 -7.00 -15.39
N LYS A 90 -2.70 -8.27 -15.32
CA LYS A 90 -3.67 -8.87 -16.25
C LYS A 90 -4.96 -9.34 -15.56
N GLY A 91 -4.95 -9.48 -14.23
CA GLY A 91 -6.03 -10.11 -13.47
C GLY A 91 -7.35 -9.35 -13.53
N SER A 92 -8.43 -10.09 -13.41
CA SER A 92 -9.76 -9.54 -13.12
C SER A 92 -9.75 -8.83 -11.77
N MET A 93 -10.80 -8.08 -11.48
CA MET A 93 -10.96 -7.42 -10.19
C MET A 93 -12.37 -7.67 -9.66
N LYS A 94 -12.45 -8.21 -8.46
CA LYS A 94 -13.69 -8.40 -7.72
C LYS A 94 -13.66 -7.50 -6.49
N GLN A 95 -14.66 -6.63 -6.38
CA GLN A 95 -14.81 -5.71 -5.25
C GLN A 95 -15.90 -6.20 -4.30
N PHE A 96 -15.74 -5.87 -3.03
CA PHE A 96 -16.74 -6.15 -2.00
C PHE A 96 -17.27 -4.84 -1.42
N MET A 97 -18.51 -4.86 -0.94
CA MET A 97 -19.06 -3.76 -0.16
C MET A 97 -18.21 -3.57 1.11
N VAL A 98 -18.03 -2.32 1.51
CA VAL A 98 -17.28 -1.99 2.73
C VAL A 98 -17.94 -2.66 3.95
N GLN A 99 -17.16 -3.41 4.71
CA GLN A 99 -17.57 -4.06 5.96
C GLN A 99 -16.74 -3.49 7.12
N HIS A 100 -17.40 -3.04 8.17
CA HIS A 100 -16.74 -2.49 9.37
C HIS A 100 -15.71 -1.37 9.07
N GLY A 101 -15.90 -0.62 7.97
CA GLY A 101 -14.96 0.40 7.52
C GLY A 101 -13.73 -0.14 6.78
N VAL A 102 -13.70 -1.44 6.48
CA VAL A 102 -12.67 -2.06 5.64
C VAL A 102 -13.16 -2.18 4.20
N TYR A 103 -12.41 -1.60 3.27
CA TYR A 103 -12.60 -1.84 1.85
C TYR A 103 -11.76 -3.02 1.40
N ALA A 104 -12.39 -3.97 0.71
CA ALA A 104 -11.74 -5.19 0.26
C ALA A 104 -11.98 -5.43 -1.22
N TYR A 105 -10.99 -5.98 -1.90
CA TYR A 105 -11.10 -6.49 -3.27
C TYR A 105 -10.07 -7.58 -3.55
N ALA A 106 -10.35 -8.38 -4.55
CA ALA A 106 -9.43 -9.40 -5.05
C ALA A 106 -9.02 -9.13 -6.49
N ARG A 107 -7.80 -9.51 -6.80
CA ARG A 107 -7.28 -9.63 -8.16
C ARG A 107 -7.04 -11.11 -8.45
N GLU A 108 -7.51 -11.60 -9.60
CA GLU A 108 -7.42 -13.03 -9.93
C GLU A 108 -6.91 -13.22 -11.36
N TYR A 109 -5.93 -14.11 -11.52
CA TYR A 109 -5.37 -14.49 -12.82
C TYR A 109 -4.76 -15.88 -12.76
N ASN A 110 -5.16 -16.76 -13.70
CA ASN A 110 -4.63 -18.13 -13.84
C ASN A 110 -4.58 -18.91 -12.51
N GLY A 111 -5.68 -18.88 -11.75
CA GLY A 111 -5.81 -19.61 -10.49
C GLY A 111 -5.07 -19.01 -9.29
N LYS A 112 -4.35 -17.90 -9.48
CA LYS A 112 -3.70 -17.13 -8.41
C LYS A 112 -4.58 -15.97 -8.01
N THR A 113 -4.60 -15.66 -6.72
CA THR A 113 -5.40 -14.57 -6.15
C THR A 113 -4.52 -13.67 -5.29
N VAL A 114 -4.72 -12.37 -5.44
CA VAL A 114 -4.22 -11.35 -4.51
C VAL A 114 -5.42 -10.70 -3.85
N PHE A 115 -5.52 -10.82 -2.53
CA PHE A 115 -6.59 -10.24 -1.74
C PHE A 115 -6.09 -8.99 -1.02
N VAL A 116 -6.75 -7.86 -1.26
CA VAL A 116 -6.34 -6.55 -0.74
C VAL A 116 -7.38 -6.04 0.23
N LEU A 117 -6.92 -5.58 1.39
CA LEU A 117 -7.72 -5.07 2.49
C LEU A 117 -7.18 -3.72 2.95
N LEU A 118 -8.07 -2.74 3.09
CA LEU A 118 -7.76 -1.38 3.51
C LEU A 118 -8.67 -0.99 4.68
N ASN A 119 -8.12 -0.93 5.89
CA ASN A 119 -8.88 -0.42 7.04
C ASN A 119 -8.95 1.11 6.98
N GLY A 120 -10.05 1.65 6.47
CA GLY A 120 -10.29 3.09 6.36
C GLY A 120 -10.55 3.82 7.68
N THR A 121 -10.53 3.10 8.81
CA THR A 121 -10.83 3.66 10.14
C THR A 121 -9.55 3.93 10.94
N ASP A 122 -9.66 4.74 11.97
CA ASP A 122 -8.62 5.03 12.95
C ASP A 122 -8.65 4.07 14.17
N LYS A 123 -9.35 2.94 14.01
CA LYS A 123 -9.52 1.92 15.06
C LYS A 123 -9.07 0.55 14.56
N GLU A 124 -8.73 -0.32 15.49
CA GLU A 124 -8.60 -1.74 15.22
C GLU A 124 -9.95 -2.31 14.79
N VAL A 125 -9.93 -3.16 13.77
CA VAL A 125 -11.12 -3.82 13.24
C VAL A 125 -10.91 -5.33 13.23
N LYS A 126 -11.89 -6.06 13.75
CA LYS A 126 -12.03 -7.50 13.60
C LYS A 126 -12.99 -7.77 12.45
N LEU A 127 -12.45 -8.35 11.39
CA LEU A 127 -13.13 -8.53 10.11
C LEU A 127 -13.53 -10.00 9.94
N PRO A 128 -14.85 -10.34 9.97
CA PRO A 128 -15.30 -11.70 9.70
C PRO A 128 -15.00 -12.11 8.26
N LEU A 129 -14.24 -13.20 8.08
CA LEU A 129 -13.76 -13.62 6.75
C LEU A 129 -14.79 -14.41 5.94
N LYS A 130 -15.84 -14.93 6.57
CA LYS A 130 -16.92 -15.65 5.87
C LYS A 130 -17.56 -14.85 4.73
N TYR A 131 -17.58 -13.52 4.84
CA TYR A 131 -18.09 -12.63 3.81
C TYR A 131 -17.27 -12.69 2.51
N TYR A 132 -16.03 -13.09 2.59
CA TYR A 132 -15.07 -13.18 1.49
C TYR A 132 -14.82 -14.63 1.05
N ALA A 133 -15.61 -15.60 1.51
CA ALA A 133 -15.43 -17.03 1.23
C ALA A 133 -15.30 -17.35 -0.26
N GLU A 134 -15.98 -16.60 -1.12
CA GLU A 134 -15.91 -16.74 -2.57
C GLU A 134 -14.50 -16.55 -3.15
N VAL A 135 -13.69 -15.67 -2.54
CA VAL A 135 -12.32 -15.37 -2.93
C VAL A 135 -11.31 -16.20 -2.15
N LEU A 136 -11.56 -16.36 -0.85
CA LEU A 136 -10.67 -17.13 0.03
C LEU A 136 -10.75 -18.62 -0.26
N LYS A 137 -11.94 -19.11 -0.67
CA LYS A 137 -12.21 -20.54 -0.92
C LYS A 137 -11.82 -21.35 0.32
N ASP A 138 -10.94 -22.32 0.15
CA ASP A 138 -10.39 -23.21 1.19
C ASP A 138 -9.03 -22.75 1.73
N LYS A 139 -8.60 -21.54 1.38
CA LYS A 139 -7.33 -21.00 1.85
C LYS A 139 -7.41 -20.61 3.33
N THR A 140 -6.55 -21.19 4.13
CA THR A 140 -6.44 -20.93 5.57
C THR A 140 -5.31 -19.97 5.93
N GLN A 141 -4.46 -19.62 4.95
CA GLN A 141 -3.35 -18.69 5.13
C GLN A 141 -2.97 -18.03 3.80
N GLY A 142 -2.29 -16.90 3.88
CA GLY A 142 -1.70 -16.20 2.75
C GLY A 142 -0.52 -15.36 3.19
N LYS A 143 0.31 -14.92 2.24
CA LYS A 143 1.48 -14.09 2.52
C LYS A 143 1.13 -12.62 2.32
N ASP A 144 1.21 -11.81 3.37
CA ASP A 144 1.11 -10.35 3.22
C ASP A 144 2.40 -9.78 2.63
N VAL A 145 2.28 -9.18 1.47
CA VAL A 145 3.40 -8.59 0.70
C VAL A 145 4.01 -7.39 1.42
N ILE A 146 3.19 -6.61 2.14
CA ILE A 146 3.64 -5.38 2.81
C ILE A 146 4.52 -5.72 4.01
N SER A 147 4.07 -6.61 4.87
CA SER A 147 4.81 -7.02 6.07
C SER A 147 5.77 -8.20 5.85
N GLY A 148 5.58 -8.95 4.76
CA GLY A 148 6.31 -10.18 4.49
C GLY A 148 5.88 -11.38 5.34
N LYS A 149 4.87 -11.21 6.20
CA LYS A 149 4.42 -12.24 7.15
C LYS A 149 3.36 -13.16 6.55
N MET A 150 3.32 -14.39 7.05
CA MET A 150 2.18 -15.27 6.84
C MET A 150 1.01 -14.79 7.70
N ILE A 151 -0.15 -14.68 7.10
CA ILE A 151 -1.40 -14.28 7.74
C ILE A 151 -2.33 -15.48 7.76
N MET A 152 -2.82 -15.81 8.94
CA MET A 152 -3.85 -16.84 9.09
C MET A 152 -5.21 -16.28 8.68
N LEU A 153 -5.93 -17.01 7.85
CA LEU A 153 -7.23 -16.64 7.27
C LEU A 153 -8.32 -17.58 7.78
N ASN A 154 -8.46 -17.61 9.11
CA ASN A 154 -9.47 -18.43 9.78
C ASN A 154 -10.86 -17.75 9.72
N GLU A 155 -11.57 -17.68 10.85
CA GLU A 155 -12.90 -17.08 10.90
C GLU A 155 -12.87 -15.55 10.86
N GLU A 156 -11.82 -14.95 11.48
CA GLU A 156 -11.70 -13.51 11.66
C GLU A 156 -10.25 -13.04 11.43
N LEU A 157 -10.11 -11.85 10.87
CA LEU A 157 -8.84 -11.16 10.67
C LEU A 157 -8.82 -9.84 11.42
N THR A 158 -7.83 -9.65 12.30
CA THR A 158 -7.62 -8.38 12.99
C THR A 158 -6.75 -7.45 12.15
N MET A 159 -7.22 -6.23 11.94
CA MET A 159 -6.50 -5.16 11.25
C MET A 159 -6.29 -3.98 12.18
N ALA A 160 -5.05 -3.51 12.28
CA ALA A 160 -4.72 -2.30 13.01
C ALA A 160 -5.36 -1.03 12.37
N PRO A 161 -5.42 0.10 13.09
CA PRO A 161 -5.87 1.37 12.52
C PRO A 161 -5.12 1.70 11.23
N ARG A 162 -5.83 2.15 10.19
CA ARG A 162 -5.26 2.54 8.90
C ARG A 162 -4.38 1.49 8.21
N GLN A 163 -4.45 0.25 8.63
CA GLN A 163 -3.63 -0.82 8.04
C GLN A 163 -4.07 -1.16 6.62
N SER A 164 -3.08 -1.38 5.74
CA SER A 164 -3.25 -2.02 4.45
C SER A 164 -2.65 -3.42 4.49
N MET A 165 -3.30 -4.38 3.85
CA MET A 165 -2.78 -5.72 3.62
C MET A 165 -2.91 -6.07 2.14
N VAL A 166 -1.91 -6.73 1.59
CA VAL A 166 -1.87 -7.28 0.23
C VAL A 166 -1.48 -8.74 0.33
N ILE A 167 -2.45 -9.62 0.31
CA ILE A 167 -2.28 -11.03 0.66
C ILE A 167 -2.28 -11.89 -0.61
N GLU A 168 -1.19 -12.58 -0.88
CA GLU A 168 -1.11 -13.63 -1.89
C GLU A 168 -1.68 -14.93 -1.34
N LEU A 169 -2.65 -15.52 -2.10
CA LEU A 169 -3.38 -16.74 -1.72
C LEU A 169 -2.96 -17.93 -2.57
#